data_4bc9edc80a79d0eb1f24ae013ec9c98c
#
_entry.id   4bc9edc80a79d0eb1f24ae013ec9c98c
#
_cell.length_a   1.000
_cell.length_b   1.000
_cell.length_c   1.000
_cell.angle_alpha   90.00
_cell.angle_beta   90.00
_cell.angle_gamma   90.00
#
_symmetry.space_group_name_H-M   'P 1'
#
loop_
_entity.id
_entity.type
_entity.pdbx_description
1 polymer ?
#
loop_
_entity_poly.entity_id
_entity_poly.type
_entity_poly.pdbx_seq_one_letter_code
_entity_poly.pdbx_strand_id
1 'polypeptide(L)'
;MSLKLITLGVLLSGLVVAGLDCYTVIAPNERGIDVRLGEMQNEVIQPGLHFRTPFITSTKKFALKPKVYEVTFSVGNDGAITKDMQTVGATVAVRYVYDESRIKDIVTQYANDSVIEGAMRDNVKASLKETTGKYSIYDLVAHQNEITAEVANAMLTRMSNYPIAINQTTITNWDWSDDFDRQIKETANRTQQVKQAEQEANIAAAQAQKLVRQAEAQKQAAELDAQAEIARANGMAESKKIKADAQAYENQKIAQNLDVMKAQWDYEVSKIRASKFNGVEVSSQSVYVPNTYDLKSGR
;
A
#
# COMPACT_ATOMS: atom_id res chain seq x y z
N MET A 1 73.02 -2.11 47.55
CA MET A 1 71.77 -2.86 47.43
C MET A 1 72.14 -4.26 47.00
N SER A 2 71.95 -5.27 47.85
CA SER A 2 72.55 -6.60 47.65
C SER A 2 71.87 -7.31 46.44
N LEU A 3 72.67 -7.97 45.62
CA LEU A 3 72.25 -8.78 44.46
C LEU A 3 71.05 -9.73 44.81
N LYS A 4 71.00 -10.18 46.05
CA LYS A 4 69.89 -11.01 46.63
C LYS A 4 68.53 -10.28 46.69
N LEU A 5 68.50 -8.93 46.88
CA LEU A 5 67.27 -8.16 46.88
C LEU A 5 66.74 -7.94 45.44
N ILE A 6 67.66 -7.78 44.46
CA ILE A 6 67.30 -7.65 43.06
C ILE A 6 66.75 -8.99 42.54
N THR A 7 67.40 -10.14 42.86
CA THR A 7 66.90 -11.46 42.46
C THR A 7 65.59 -11.81 43.10
N LEU A 8 65.35 -11.43 44.35
CA LEU A 8 64.08 -11.63 45.05
C LEU A 8 62.98 -10.77 44.39
N GLY A 9 63.29 -9.53 44.03
CA GLY A 9 62.34 -8.64 43.33
C GLY A 9 61.96 -9.17 41.96
N VAL A 10 62.91 -9.71 41.18
CA VAL A 10 62.65 -10.33 39.89
C VAL A 10 61.81 -11.60 40.03
N LEU A 11 62.08 -12.46 41.02
CA LEU A 11 61.30 -13.65 41.31
C LEU A 11 59.88 -13.32 41.75
N LEU A 12 59.68 -12.33 42.60
CA LEU A 12 58.37 -11.87 43.03
C LEU A 12 57.56 -11.26 41.90
N SER A 13 58.17 -10.44 41.04
CA SER A 13 57.52 -9.87 39.86
C SER A 13 57.14 -10.95 38.82
N GLY A 14 57.97 -11.96 38.62
CA GLY A 14 57.69 -13.12 37.79
C GLY A 14 56.51 -13.96 38.32
N LEU A 15 56.42 -14.14 39.65
CA LEU A 15 55.29 -14.83 40.29
C LEU A 15 53.97 -14.06 40.16
N VAL A 16 54.02 -12.73 40.29
CA VAL A 16 52.80 -11.90 40.06
C VAL A 16 52.35 -11.94 38.62
N VAL A 17 53.23 -11.84 37.64
CA VAL A 17 52.90 -11.93 36.22
C VAL A 17 52.34 -13.32 35.87
N ALA A 18 52.93 -14.40 36.39
CA ALA A 18 52.44 -15.75 36.21
C ALA A 18 51.07 -15.92 36.87
N GLY A 19 50.79 -15.32 38.03
CA GLY A 19 49.52 -15.36 38.71
C GLY A 19 48.38 -14.67 37.94
N LEU A 20 48.69 -13.61 37.21
CA LEU A 20 47.69 -12.92 36.38
C LEU A 20 47.26 -13.71 35.15
N ASP A 21 48.07 -14.65 34.67
CA ASP A 21 47.78 -15.46 33.47
C ASP A 21 47.31 -16.89 33.81
N CYS A 22 47.07 -17.19 35.11
CA CYS A 22 46.64 -18.51 35.59
C CYS A 22 45.17 -18.81 35.36
N TYR A 23 44.36 -17.86 34.99
CA TYR A 23 42.91 -18.07 34.82
C TYR A 23 42.38 -17.46 33.54
N THR A 24 41.28 -18.05 33.05
CA THR A 24 40.48 -17.49 31.98
C THR A 24 39.00 -17.51 32.35
N VAL A 25 38.27 -16.49 31.99
CA VAL A 25 36.82 -16.40 32.19
C VAL A 25 36.16 -16.58 30.82
N ILE A 26 35.27 -17.58 30.72
CA ILE A 26 34.44 -17.82 29.52
C ILE A 26 33.06 -17.26 29.80
N ALA A 27 32.59 -16.35 28.94
CA ALA A 27 31.27 -15.76 29.09
C ALA A 27 30.16 -16.80 28.80
N PRO A 28 28.91 -16.57 29.29
CA PRO A 28 27.79 -17.51 29.10
C PRO A 28 27.51 -17.87 27.63
N ASN A 29 27.76 -16.93 26.72
CA ASN A 29 27.54 -17.12 25.26
C ASN A 29 28.82 -17.46 24.51
N GLU A 30 29.86 -17.93 25.19
CA GLU A 30 31.15 -18.31 24.62
C GLU A 30 31.49 -19.75 24.99
N ARG A 31 32.33 -20.34 24.15
CA ARG A 31 33.01 -21.61 24.46
C ARG A 31 34.49 -21.40 24.23
N GLY A 32 35.29 -22.07 25.05
CA GLY A 32 36.74 -22.05 24.92
C GLY A 32 37.30 -23.38 24.43
N ILE A 33 38.43 -23.33 23.73
CA ILE A 33 39.28 -24.50 23.48
C ILE A 33 40.69 -24.13 23.89
N ASP A 34 41.28 -24.98 24.72
CA ASP A 34 42.68 -24.84 25.11
C ASP A 34 43.60 -25.43 24.06
N VAL A 35 44.66 -24.65 23.74
CA VAL A 35 45.76 -25.07 22.91
C VAL A 35 47.01 -25.08 23.81
N ARG A 36 47.55 -26.25 24.09
CA ARG A 36 48.71 -26.46 24.94
C ARG A 36 49.94 -26.77 24.06
N LEU A 37 50.94 -25.87 24.08
CA LEU A 37 52.15 -26.01 23.28
C LEU A 37 51.91 -26.30 21.79
N GLY A 38 50.83 -25.75 21.23
CA GLY A 38 50.44 -25.99 19.84
C GLY A 38 49.50 -27.16 19.63
N GLU A 39 49.30 -28.02 20.65
CA GLU A 39 48.37 -29.15 20.59
C GLU A 39 46.99 -28.73 21.14
N MET A 40 45.93 -28.97 20.35
CA MET A 40 44.59 -28.65 20.73
C MET A 40 44.04 -29.72 21.70
N GLN A 41 43.48 -29.29 22.81
CA GLN A 41 42.86 -30.18 23.77
C GLN A 41 41.47 -30.63 23.28
N ASN A 42 41.09 -31.85 23.65
CA ASN A 42 39.85 -32.45 23.18
C ASN A 42 38.60 -31.93 23.86
N GLU A 43 38.73 -31.22 24.94
CA GLU A 43 37.61 -30.73 25.76
C GLU A 43 37.24 -29.30 25.41
N VAL A 44 35.93 -29.06 25.17
CA VAL A 44 35.36 -27.74 25.00
C VAL A 44 35.05 -27.16 26.37
N ILE A 45 35.66 -26.02 26.66
CA ILE A 45 35.53 -25.36 27.96
C ILE A 45 34.18 -24.63 28.03
N GLN A 46 33.40 -25.01 29.06
CA GLN A 46 32.10 -24.43 29.33
C GLN A 46 32.21 -23.00 29.93
N PRO A 47 31.15 -22.21 29.97
CA PRO A 47 31.16 -20.91 30.63
C PRO A 47 31.55 -21.00 32.09
N GLY A 48 32.31 -20.01 32.54
CA GLY A 48 32.76 -19.93 33.93
C GLY A 48 34.24 -19.53 34.06
N LEU A 49 34.73 -19.68 35.26
CA LEU A 49 36.14 -19.43 35.61
C LEU A 49 36.92 -20.75 35.47
N HIS A 50 37.96 -20.75 34.66
CA HIS A 50 38.82 -21.91 34.44
C HIS A 50 40.27 -21.53 34.69
N PHE A 51 40.99 -22.47 35.36
CA PHE A 51 42.42 -22.31 35.56
C PHE A 51 43.19 -22.91 34.40
N ARG A 52 44.22 -22.18 33.96
CA ARG A 52 45.13 -22.59 32.89
C ARG A 52 46.58 -22.51 33.31
N THR A 53 47.43 -23.30 32.66
CA THR A 53 48.85 -23.21 32.89
C THR A 53 49.43 -21.99 32.14
N PRO A 54 49.95 -20.98 32.89
CA PRO A 54 50.50 -19.79 32.26
C PRO A 54 51.66 -20.15 31.31
N PHE A 55 51.78 -19.36 30.21
CA PHE A 55 52.79 -19.50 29.16
C PHE A 55 52.70 -20.76 28.30
N ILE A 56 52.03 -21.82 28.74
CA ILE A 56 51.94 -23.12 28.06
C ILE A 56 50.60 -23.27 27.36
N THR A 57 49.52 -22.81 27.98
CA THR A 57 48.17 -22.97 27.50
C THR A 57 47.60 -21.65 27.00
N SER A 58 47.12 -21.64 25.78
CA SER A 58 46.34 -20.53 25.18
C SER A 58 44.91 -20.93 24.97
N THR A 59 43.94 -20.15 25.48
CA THR A 59 42.51 -20.46 25.28
C THR A 59 41.96 -19.61 24.14
N LYS A 60 41.50 -20.28 23.08
CA LYS A 60 40.73 -19.63 22.01
C LYS A 60 39.26 -19.60 22.40
N LYS A 61 38.62 -18.42 22.33
CA LYS A 61 37.21 -18.22 22.67
C LYS A 61 36.38 -18.03 21.40
N PHE A 62 35.24 -18.69 21.35
CA PHE A 62 34.28 -18.62 20.25
C PHE A 62 32.95 -18.14 20.76
N ALA A 63 32.45 -17.03 20.23
CA ALA A 63 31.14 -16.50 20.57
C ALA A 63 30.06 -17.32 19.85
N LEU A 64 29.13 -17.88 20.60
CA LEU A 64 27.94 -18.59 20.09
C LEU A 64 26.77 -17.64 19.82
N LYS A 65 27.03 -16.35 19.76
CA LYS A 65 26.02 -15.36 19.38
C LYS A 65 25.82 -15.37 17.85
N PRO A 66 24.58 -15.13 17.39
CA PRO A 66 24.33 -14.94 15.96
C PRO A 66 25.20 -13.80 15.39
N LYS A 67 25.93 -14.10 14.34
CA LYS A 67 26.67 -13.13 13.54
C LYS A 67 25.96 -12.89 12.23
N VAL A 68 26.13 -11.70 11.67
CA VAL A 68 25.63 -11.37 10.33
C VAL A 68 26.83 -11.15 9.43
N TYR A 69 26.90 -11.92 8.37
CA TYR A 69 27.84 -11.73 7.28
C TYR A 69 27.11 -11.13 6.09
N GLU A 70 27.49 -9.95 5.67
CA GLU A 70 26.92 -9.27 4.53
C GLU A 70 27.94 -9.23 3.39
N VAL A 71 27.48 -9.60 2.20
CA VAL A 71 28.31 -9.59 1.00
C VAL A 71 27.55 -8.99 -0.16
N THR A 72 28.20 -8.07 -0.86
CA THR A 72 27.66 -7.41 -2.05
C THR A 72 28.35 -7.96 -3.30
N PHE A 73 27.56 -8.36 -4.28
CA PHE A 73 27.99 -8.71 -5.62
C PHE A 73 27.51 -7.64 -6.58
N SER A 74 28.44 -6.91 -7.17
CA SER A 74 28.11 -5.83 -8.11
C SER A 74 27.78 -6.38 -9.50
N VAL A 75 26.98 -5.64 -10.23
CA VAL A 75 26.67 -5.90 -11.65
C VAL A 75 27.99 -5.95 -12.44
N GLY A 76 28.15 -6.92 -13.32
CA GLY A 76 29.36 -7.13 -14.11
C GLY A 76 30.18 -8.33 -13.62
N ASN A 77 31.47 -8.13 -13.23
CA ASN A 77 32.41 -9.22 -12.97
C ASN A 77 32.02 -10.19 -11.84
N ASP A 78 31.41 -9.65 -10.76
CA ASP A 78 31.05 -10.45 -9.59
C ASP A 78 29.56 -10.84 -9.53
N GLY A 79 28.74 -10.25 -10.38
CA GLY A 79 27.30 -10.47 -10.43
C GLY A 79 26.92 -11.87 -10.90
N ALA A 80 25.64 -12.18 -10.77
CA ALA A 80 25.01 -13.34 -11.33
C ALA A 80 24.45 -13.06 -12.73
N ILE A 81 24.18 -14.13 -13.49
CA ILE A 81 23.62 -14.02 -14.83
C ILE A 81 22.24 -14.68 -14.80
N THR A 82 21.24 -14.00 -15.36
CA THR A 82 19.87 -14.49 -15.49
C THR A 82 19.72 -15.40 -16.70
N LYS A 83 18.56 -16.07 -16.81
CA LYS A 83 18.21 -16.93 -17.95
C LYS A 83 18.25 -16.19 -19.30
N ASP A 84 17.92 -14.93 -19.30
CA ASP A 84 17.93 -14.02 -20.47
C ASP A 84 19.26 -13.27 -20.66
N MET A 85 20.35 -13.82 -20.05
CA MET A 85 21.72 -13.31 -20.14
C MET A 85 21.93 -11.88 -19.65
N GLN A 86 21.06 -11.40 -18.77
CA GLN A 86 21.25 -10.11 -18.09
C GLN A 86 22.11 -10.30 -16.84
N THR A 87 23.00 -9.34 -16.57
CA THR A 87 23.81 -9.33 -15.35
C THR A 87 23.04 -8.63 -14.21
N VAL A 88 23.02 -9.29 -13.06
CA VAL A 88 22.41 -8.76 -11.84
C VAL A 88 23.40 -8.83 -10.71
N GLY A 89 23.40 -7.79 -9.87
CA GLY A 89 24.07 -7.75 -8.59
C GLY A 89 23.07 -8.02 -7.47
N ALA A 90 23.60 -8.40 -6.32
CA ALA A 90 22.79 -8.54 -5.11
C ALA A 90 23.62 -8.35 -3.86
N THR A 91 23.01 -7.79 -2.83
CA THR A 91 23.55 -7.78 -1.47
C THR A 91 22.83 -8.86 -0.67
N VAL A 92 23.61 -9.79 -0.14
CA VAL A 92 23.08 -10.94 0.60
C VAL A 92 23.60 -10.89 2.04
N ALA A 93 22.69 -10.95 2.99
CA ALA A 93 22.97 -11.04 4.41
C ALA A 93 22.70 -12.47 4.90
N VAL A 94 23.74 -13.11 5.45
CA VAL A 94 23.67 -14.45 6.04
C VAL A 94 23.82 -14.33 7.55
N ARG A 95 22.82 -14.76 8.27
CA ARG A 95 22.85 -14.85 9.73
C ARG A 95 23.22 -16.27 10.14
N TYR A 96 24.30 -16.42 10.88
CA TYR A 96 24.83 -17.72 11.28
C TYR A 96 25.30 -17.72 12.72
N VAL A 97 25.44 -18.90 13.28
CA VAL A 97 26.07 -19.16 14.58
C VAL A 97 27.09 -20.29 14.39
N TYR A 98 28.11 -20.32 15.26
CA TYR A 98 28.99 -21.49 15.30
C TYR A 98 28.27 -22.70 15.88
N ASP A 99 28.47 -23.87 15.28
CA ASP A 99 27.98 -25.13 15.83
C ASP A 99 28.85 -25.53 17.02
N GLU A 100 28.26 -25.54 18.21
CA GLU A 100 28.95 -25.88 19.46
C GLU A 100 29.63 -27.26 19.39
N SER A 101 29.00 -28.25 18.75
CA SER A 101 29.51 -29.59 18.60
C SER A 101 30.75 -29.67 17.72
N ARG A 102 30.94 -28.71 16.83
CA ARG A 102 31.99 -28.68 15.78
C ARG A 102 33.00 -27.54 15.96
N ILE A 103 33.07 -26.94 17.15
CA ILE A 103 34.02 -25.83 17.44
C ILE A 103 35.48 -26.28 17.20
N LYS A 104 35.81 -27.54 17.42
CA LYS A 104 37.15 -28.11 17.13
C LYS A 104 37.52 -27.99 15.66
N ASP A 105 36.57 -28.23 14.77
CA ASP A 105 36.79 -28.14 13.35
C ASP A 105 37.15 -26.72 12.92
N ILE A 106 36.58 -25.72 13.61
CA ILE A 106 36.88 -24.32 13.37
C ILE A 106 38.36 -24.03 13.60
N VAL A 107 38.91 -24.54 14.71
CA VAL A 107 40.33 -24.34 15.06
C VAL A 107 41.25 -25.11 14.16
N THR A 108 40.91 -26.36 13.82
CA THR A 108 41.79 -27.24 13.07
C THR A 108 41.76 -27.03 11.56
N GLN A 109 40.60 -26.76 11.01
CA GLN A 109 40.42 -26.68 9.56
C GLN A 109 40.35 -25.26 9.02
N TYR A 110 39.77 -24.31 9.79
CA TYR A 110 39.49 -22.99 9.30
C TYR A 110 40.34 -21.86 9.93
N ALA A 111 41.09 -22.18 10.97
CA ALA A 111 42.04 -21.29 11.66
C ALA A 111 41.43 -19.98 12.19
N ASN A 112 40.58 -19.29 11.42
CA ASN A 112 39.94 -18.02 11.78
C ASN A 112 38.59 -17.79 11.04
N ASP A 113 37.87 -16.77 11.48
CA ASP A 113 36.57 -16.39 10.94
C ASP A 113 36.65 -16.04 9.45
N SER A 114 37.72 -15.41 8.99
CA SER A 114 37.84 -14.93 7.61
C SER A 114 37.87 -16.06 6.56
N VAL A 115 38.32 -17.25 6.93
CA VAL A 115 38.27 -18.44 6.04
C VAL A 115 36.84 -18.94 5.87
N ILE A 116 36.06 -18.94 6.97
CA ILE A 116 34.63 -19.32 6.94
C ILE A 116 33.83 -18.28 6.16
N GLU A 117 34.10 -17.00 6.36
CA GLU A 117 33.46 -15.91 5.62
C GLU A 117 33.82 -15.93 4.12
N GLY A 118 35.05 -16.28 3.78
CA GLY A 118 35.47 -16.52 2.40
C GLY A 118 34.66 -17.66 1.77
N ALA A 119 34.56 -18.80 2.47
CA ALA A 119 33.74 -19.92 2.02
C ALA A 119 32.25 -19.56 1.90
N MET A 120 31.71 -18.76 2.83
CA MET A 120 30.35 -18.24 2.71
C MET A 120 30.19 -17.39 1.46
N ARG A 121 31.11 -16.45 1.19
CA ARG A 121 31.09 -15.62 -0.01
C ARG A 121 30.96 -16.47 -1.28
N ASP A 122 31.82 -17.48 -1.40
CA ASP A 122 31.85 -18.35 -2.58
C ASP A 122 30.57 -19.18 -2.72
N ASN A 123 30.04 -19.69 -1.63
CA ASN A 123 28.82 -20.48 -1.63
C ASN A 123 27.56 -19.60 -1.86
N VAL A 124 27.53 -18.37 -1.33
CA VAL A 124 26.47 -17.40 -1.66
C VAL A 124 26.52 -17.08 -3.15
N LYS A 125 27.70 -16.79 -3.70
CA LYS A 125 27.86 -16.50 -5.14
C LYS A 125 27.38 -17.67 -6.01
N ALA A 126 27.75 -18.90 -5.63
CA ALA A 126 27.31 -20.10 -6.34
C ALA A 126 25.80 -20.33 -6.26
N SER A 127 25.22 -20.17 -5.07
CA SER A 127 23.77 -20.32 -4.87
C SER A 127 22.99 -19.22 -5.62
N LEU A 128 23.48 -17.98 -5.59
CA LEU A 128 22.90 -16.87 -6.33
C LEU A 128 22.90 -17.16 -7.85
N LYS A 129 24.05 -17.56 -8.41
CA LYS A 129 24.17 -17.89 -9.84
C LYS A 129 23.30 -19.07 -10.27
N GLU A 130 23.22 -20.10 -9.44
CA GLU A 130 22.38 -21.27 -9.71
C GLU A 130 20.89 -20.89 -9.76
N THR A 131 20.45 -20.07 -8.82
CA THR A 131 19.05 -19.67 -8.73
C THR A 131 18.71 -18.66 -9.81
N THR A 132 19.50 -17.58 -9.95
CA THR A 132 19.20 -16.52 -10.95
C THR A 132 19.22 -17.03 -12.38
N GLY A 133 20.07 -18.02 -12.69
CA GLY A 133 20.13 -18.64 -14.02
C GLY A 133 18.85 -19.36 -14.47
N LYS A 134 17.93 -19.65 -13.55
CA LYS A 134 16.63 -20.29 -13.84
C LYS A 134 15.55 -19.26 -14.21
N TYR A 135 15.71 -18.01 -13.81
CA TYR A 135 14.71 -16.94 -13.92
C TYR A 135 15.12 -15.88 -14.93
N SER A 136 14.15 -15.26 -15.60
CA SER A 136 14.38 -14.04 -16.36
C SER A 136 14.54 -12.85 -15.39
N ILE A 137 15.09 -11.76 -15.88
CA ILE A 137 15.24 -10.55 -15.04
C ILE A 137 13.89 -10.00 -14.57
N TYR A 138 12.84 -10.14 -15.39
CA TYR A 138 11.47 -9.75 -15.02
C TYR A 138 10.87 -10.65 -13.95
N ASP A 139 11.14 -11.96 -14.02
CA ASP A 139 10.71 -12.92 -12.99
C ASP A 139 11.44 -12.65 -11.65
N LEU A 140 12.72 -12.26 -11.70
CA LEU A 140 13.47 -11.86 -10.51
C LEU A 140 12.80 -10.67 -9.79
N VAL A 141 12.31 -9.69 -10.53
CA VAL A 141 11.61 -8.55 -9.95
C VAL A 141 10.23 -8.95 -9.39
N ALA A 142 9.52 -9.85 -10.09
CA ALA A 142 8.16 -10.25 -9.72
C ALA A 142 8.11 -11.24 -8.54
N HIS A 143 9.12 -12.14 -8.40
CA HIS A 143 9.12 -13.27 -7.46
C HIS A 143 10.28 -13.23 -6.45
N GLN A 144 10.68 -12.04 -6.00
CA GLN A 144 11.84 -11.84 -5.12
C GLN A 144 11.83 -12.72 -3.86
N ASN A 145 10.65 -12.90 -3.23
CA ASN A 145 10.53 -13.70 -2.02
C ASN A 145 10.77 -15.19 -2.25
N GLU A 146 10.26 -15.73 -3.36
CA GLU A 146 10.43 -17.11 -3.74
C GLU A 146 11.90 -17.39 -4.09
N ILE A 147 12.51 -16.52 -4.85
CA ILE A 147 13.92 -16.60 -5.24
C ILE A 147 14.84 -16.50 -4.02
N THR A 148 14.52 -15.58 -3.08
CA THR A 148 15.27 -15.49 -1.82
C THR A 148 15.20 -16.80 -1.03
N ALA A 149 14.05 -17.45 -0.96
CA ALA A 149 13.88 -18.74 -0.30
C ALA A 149 14.67 -19.85 -1.01
N GLU A 150 14.69 -19.86 -2.34
CA GLU A 150 15.47 -20.84 -3.13
C GLU A 150 16.97 -20.63 -2.92
N VAL A 151 17.46 -19.39 -2.95
CA VAL A 151 18.88 -19.08 -2.64
C VAL A 151 19.22 -19.51 -1.21
N ALA A 152 18.34 -19.27 -0.24
CA ALA A 152 18.55 -19.68 1.14
C ALA A 152 18.65 -21.22 1.27
N ASN A 153 17.79 -21.98 0.60
CA ASN A 153 17.83 -23.44 0.60
C ASN A 153 19.09 -23.99 -0.07
N ALA A 154 19.48 -23.41 -1.21
CA ALA A 154 20.74 -23.77 -1.89
C ALA A 154 21.96 -23.49 -0.99
N MET A 155 21.94 -22.36 -0.28
CA MET A 155 22.99 -21.99 0.67
C MET A 155 23.07 -22.96 1.85
N LEU A 156 21.93 -23.32 2.48
CA LEU A 156 21.85 -24.30 3.56
C LEU A 156 22.48 -25.65 3.13
N THR A 157 22.13 -26.12 1.94
CA THR A 157 22.66 -27.39 1.40
C THR A 157 24.17 -27.32 1.20
N ARG A 158 24.69 -26.24 0.62
CA ARG A 158 26.12 -26.09 0.34
C ARG A 158 26.97 -25.91 1.61
N MET A 159 26.40 -25.25 2.61
CA MET A 159 27.10 -24.97 3.87
C MET A 159 26.92 -26.06 4.94
N SER A 160 26.19 -27.14 4.68
CA SER A 160 25.92 -28.22 5.63
C SER A 160 27.18 -28.90 6.20
N ASN A 161 28.27 -28.90 5.46
CA ASN A 161 29.54 -29.49 5.87
C ASN A 161 30.43 -28.55 6.70
N TYR A 162 30.07 -27.26 6.77
CA TYR A 162 30.82 -26.27 7.54
C TYR A 162 30.40 -26.27 9.01
N PRO A 163 31.29 -25.86 9.95
CA PRO A 163 31.02 -25.90 11.38
C PRO A 163 30.20 -24.70 11.83
N ILE A 164 29.18 -24.33 11.06
CA ILE A 164 28.25 -23.23 11.31
C ILE A 164 26.83 -23.69 11.05
N ALA A 165 25.89 -23.12 11.79
CA ALA A 165 24.47 -23.24 11.52
C ALA A 165 23.94 -21.92 10.94
N ILE A 166 23.39 -21.96 9.74
CA ILE A 166 22.76 -20.79 9.11
C ILE A 166 21.34 -20.69 9.62
N ASN A 167 21.02 -19.57 10.27
CA ASN A 167 19.71 -19.30 10.79
C ASN A 167 18.80 -18.63 9.74
N GLN A 168 19.38 -17.77 8.91
CA GLN A 168 18.65 -17.01 7.91
C GLN A 168 19.59 -16.53 6.80
N THR A 169 19.12 -16.60 5.57
CA THR A 169 19.75 -15.94 4.42
C THR A 169 18.71 -15.03 3.79
N THR A 170 19.07 -13.77 3.57
CA THR A 170 18.17 -12.75 3.01
C THR A 170 18.92 -11.97 1.95
N ILE A 171 18.26 -11.72 0.83
CA ILE A 171 18.75 -10.76 -0.17
C ILE A 171 18.20 -9.40 0.24
N THR A 172 19.09 -8.48 0.64
CA THR A 172 18.73 -7.15 1.15
C THR A 172 18.56 -6.13 0.04
N ASN A 173 19.27 -6.33 -1.06
CA ASN A 173 19.18 -5.46 -2.22
C ASN A 173 19.47 -6.24 -3.50
N TRP A 174 18.77 -5.87 -4.57
CA TRP A 174 19.10 -6.25 -5.94
C TRP A 174 19.65 -5.05 -6.68
N ASP A 175 20.67 -5.27 -7.47
CA ASP A 175 21.32 -4.25 -8.29
C ASP A 175 21.21 -4.65 -9.76
N TRP A 176 20.72 -3.73 -10.58
CA TRP A 176 20.43 -3.97 -11.99
C TRP A 176 21.35 -3.14 -12.85
N SER A 177 21.49 -3.51 -14.12
CA SER A 177 22.20 -2.65 -15.07
C SER A 177 21.43 -1.33 -15.27
N ASP A 178 22.14 -0.23 -15.44
CA ASP A 178 21.54 1.09 -15.71
C ASP A 178 20.59 1.09 -16.92
N ASP A 179 20.86 0.25 -17.91
CA ASP A 179 20.01 0.09 -19.09
C ASP A 179 18.68 -0.55 -18.74
N PHE A 180 18.70 -1.57 -17.89
CA PHE A 180 17.49 -2.24 -17.43
C PHE A 180 16.66 -1.33 -16.53
N ASP A 181 17.30 -0.60 -15.61
CA ASP A 181 16.62 0.39 -14.78
C ASP A 181 15.90 1.45 -15.61
N ARG A 182 16.52 1.92 -16.69
CA ARG A 182 15.88 2.85 -17.62
C ARG A 182 14.67 2.22 -18.32
N GLN A 183 14.78 0.98 -18.78
CA GLN A 183 13.68 0.27 -19.45
C GLN A 183 12.49 0.02 -18.51
N ILE A 184 12.77 -0.36 -17.25
CA ILE A 184 11.69 -0.54 -16.24
C ILE A 184 11.00 0.79 -15.99
N LYS A 185 11.73 1.88 -15.76
CA LYS A 185 11.17 3.21 -15.54
C LYS A 185 10.31 3.66 -16.73
N GLU A 186 10.81 3.45 -17.93
CA GLU A 186 10.07 3.80 -19.14
C GLU A 186 8.79 2.96 -19.31
N THR A 187 8.88 1.65 -19.06
CA THR A 187 7.72 0.75 -19.12
C THR A 187 6.70 1.10 -18.03
N ALA A 188 7.15 1.40 -16.82
CA ALA A 188 6.28 1.83 -15.74
C ALA A 188 5.57 3.15 -16.09
N ASN A 189 6.29 4.12 -16.66
CA ASN A 189 5.73 5.39 -17.11
C ASN A 189 4.69 5.19 -18.23
N ARG A 190 4.98 4.35 -19.21
CA ARG A 190 4.03 4.02 -20.29
C ARG A 190 2.77 3.33 -19.74
N THR A 191 2.94 2.37 -18.83
CA THR A 191 1.81 1.69 -18.20
C THR A 191 0.95 2.66 -17.40
N GLN A 192 1.58 3.60 -16.70
CA GLN A 192 0.86 4.64 -15.95
C GLN A 192 0.10 5.57 -16.89
N GLN A 193 0.70 5.97 -18.03
CA GLN A 193 0.04 6.80 -19.05
C GLN A 193 -1.16 6.08 -19.67
N VAL A 194 -1.03 4.79 -19.98
CA VAL A 194 -2.16 3.97 -20.49
C VAL A 194 -3.30 3.94 -19.48
N LYS A 195 -2.99 3.66 -18.20
CA LYS A 195 -4.02 3.67 -17.14
C LYS A 195 -4.70 5.03 -16.98
N GLN A 196 -3.95 6.12 -17.07
CA GLN A 196 -4.51 7.48 -17.03
C GLN A 196 -5.43 7.73 -18.23
N ALA A 197 -4.99 7.38 -19.44
CA ALA A 197 -5.81 7.52 -20.64
C ALA A 197 -7.11 6.68 -20.59
N GLU A 198 -7.04 5.46 -20.06
CA GLU A 198 -8.23 4.62 -19.82
C GLU A 198 -9.18 5.26 -18.79
N GLN A 199 -8.65 5.81 -17.72
CA GLN A 199 -9.47 6.50 -16.72
C GLN A 199 -10.13 7.75 -17.29
N GLU A 200 -9.40 8.55 -18.05
CA GLU A 200 -9.93 9.73 -18.75
C GLU A 200 -11.02 9.35 -19.76
N ALA A 201 -10.81 8.29 -20.54
CA ALA A 201 -11.82 7.76 -21.47
C ALA A 201 -13.08 7.27 -20.75
N ASN A 202 -12.94 6.57 -19.62
CA ASN A 202 -14.06 6.13 -18.80
C ASN A 202 -14.83 7.30 -18.19
N ILE A 203 -14.12 8.34 -17.71
CA ILE A 203 -14.74 9.57 -17.20
C ILE A 203 -15.49 10.29 -18.31
N ALA A 204 -14.89 10.44 -19.49
CA ALA A 204 -15.54 11.07 -20.63
C ALA A 204 -16.78 10.30 -21.09
N ALA A 205 -16.72 8.96 -21.14
CA ALA A 205 -17.88 8.12 -21.44
C ALA A 205 -19.00 8.27 -20.41
N ALA A 206 -18.67 8.29 -19.11
CA ALA A 206 -19.64 8.50 -18.05
C ALA A 206 -20.29 9.90 -18.12
N GLN A 207 -19.51 10.94 -18.46
CA GLN A 207 -20.02 12.29 -18.65
C GLN A 207 -20.95 12.36 -19.87
N ALA A 208 -20.60 11.74 -21.00
CA ALA A 208 -21.45 11.64 -22.17
C ALA A 208 -22.79 10.94 -21.88
N GLN A 209 -22.74 9.83 -21.16
CA GLN A 209 -23.96 9.12 -20.72
C GLN A 209 -24.82 9.99 -19.79
N LYS A 210 -24.20 10.75 -18.90
CA LYS A 210 -24.93 11.68 -18.03
C LYS A 210 -25.64 12.76 -18.83
N LEU A 211 -24.99 13.33 -19.82
CA LEU A 211 -25.61 14.33 -20.71
C LEU A 211 -26.79 13.75 -21.51
N VAL A 212 -26.64 12.55 -22.05
CA VAL A 212 -27.73 11.85 -22.75
C VAL A 212 -28.91 11.63 -21.81
N ARG A 213 -28.69 11.10 -20.61
CA ARG A 213 -29.77 10.91 -19.61
C ARG A 213 -30.43 12.21 -19.19
N GLN A 214 -29.67 13.29 -19.07
CA GLN A 214 -30.21 14.61 -18.76
C GLN A 214 -31.09 15.12 -19.90
N ALA A 215 -30.66 14.98 -21.15
CA ALA A 215 -31.44 15.37 -22.31
C ALA A 215 -32.73 14.53 -22.45
N GLU A 216 -32.66 13.24 -22.22
CA GLU A 216 -33.84 12.35 -22.19
C GLU A 216 -34.81 12.74 -21.08
N ALA A 217 -34.32 13.00 -19.87
CA ALA A 217 -35.14 13.43 -18.76
C ALA A 217 -35.80 14.81 -19.03
N GLN A 218 -35.09 15.74 -19.63
CA GLN A 218 -35.66 17.04 -20.05
C GLN A 218 -36.74 16.88 -21.11
N LYS A 219 -36.52 16.00 -22.11
CA LYS A 219 -37.51 15.66 -23.12
C LYS A 219 -38.77 15.05 -22.51
N GLN A 220 -38.62 14.08 -21.60
CA GLN A 220 -39.76 13.45 -20.92
C GLN A 220 -40.51 14.47 -20.03
N ALA A 221 -39.81 15.35 -19.33
CA ALA A 221 -40.44 16.41 -18.54
C ALA A 221 -41.26 17.35 -19.43
N ALA A 222 -40.70 17.80 -20.57
CA ALA A 222 -41.43 18.65 -21.51
C ALA A 222 -42.65 17.94 -22.13
N GLU A 223 -42.55 16.65 -22.43
CA GLU A 223 -43.67 15.85 -22.93
C GLU A 223 -44.80 15.70 -21.87
N LEU A 224 -44.43 15.47 -20.61
CA LEU A 224 -45.35 15.40 -19.50
C LEU A 224 -46.04 16.77 -19.21
N ASP A 225 -45.28 17.83 -19.27
CA ASP A 225 -45.79 19.21 -19.09
C ASP A 225 -46.80 19.55 -20.20
N ALA A 226 -46.47 19.21 -21.47
CA ALA A 226 -47.37 19.41 -22.58
C ALA A 226 -48.68 18.56 -22.45
N GLN A 227 -48.55 17.31 -22.02
CA GLN A 227 -49.72 16.44 -21.75
C GLN A 227 -50.56 16.95 -20.60
N ALA A 228 -49.93 17.47 -19.54
CA ALA A 228 -50.62 18.08 -18.39
C ALA A 228 -51.38 19.35 -18.82
N GLU A 229 -50.79 20.18 -19.70
CA GLU A 229 -51.44 21.37 -20.23
C GLU A 229 -52.67 21.04 -21.09
N ILE A 230 -52.54 20.05 -21.99
CA ILE A 230 -53.64 19.51 -22.79
C ILE A 230 -54.76 18.95 -21.86
N ALA A 231 -54.42 18.19 -20.85
CA ALA A 231 -55.39 17.63 -19.90
C ALA A 231 -56.08 18.73 -19.11
N ARG A 232 -55.36 19.79 -18.66
CA ARG A 232 -55.99 20.98 -18.02
C ARG A 232 -56.90 21.72 -18.95
N ALA A 233 -56.51 21.93 -20.20
CA ALA A 233 -57.33 22.62 -21.21
C ALA A 233 -58.62 21.84 -21.50
N ASN A 234 -58.51 20.52 -21.66
CA ASN A 234 -59.68 19.62 -21.85
C ASN A 234 -60.62 19.65 -20.63
N GLY A 235 -60.06 19.53 -19.41
CA GLY A 235 -60.82 19.62 -18.19
C GLY A 235 -61.55 20.95 -18.01
N MET A 236 -60.88 22.07 -18.38
CA MET A 236 -61.52 23.37 -18.37
C MET A 236 -62.64 23.49 -19.42
N ALA A 237 -62.42 22.95 -20.63
CA ALA A 237 -63.45 22.94 -21.68
C ALA A 237 -64.66 22.09 -21.26
N GLU A 238 -64.43 20.92 -20.67
CA GLU A 238 -65.50 20.06 -20.17
C GLU A 238 -66.26 20.67 -19.01
N SER A 239 -65.54 21.31 -18.06
CA SER A 239 -66.15 22.07 -16.99
C SER A 239 -67.01 23.20 -17.49
N LYS A 240 -66.57 23.95 -18.53
CA LYS A 240 -67.39 25.01 -19.16
C LYS A 240 -68.62 24.42 -19.84
N LYS A 241 -68.50 23.28 -20.53
CA LYS A 241 -69.60 22.59 -21.19
C LYS A 241 -70.66 22.12 -20.17
N ILE A 242 -70.24 21.48 -19.10
CA ILE A 242 -71.14 21.03 -18.01
C ILE A 242 -71.86 22.22 -17.38
N LYS A 243 -71.17 23.36 -17.15
CA LYS A 243 -71.79 24.57 -16.63
C LYS A 243 -72.80 25.14 -17.62
N ALA A 244 -72.47 25.18 -18.91
CA ALA A 244 -73.40 25.66 -19.93
C ALA A 244 -74.63 24.74 -20.08
N ASP A 245 -74.45 23.40 -20.04
CA ASP A 245 -75.52 22.42 -20.11
C ASP A 245 -76.42 22.51 -18.85
N ALA A 246 -75.81 22.69 -17.66
CA ALA A 246 -76.58 22.91 -16.42
C ALA A 246 -77.42 24.20 -16.49
N GLN A 247 -76.86 25.28 -17.02
CA GLN A 247 -77.51 26.55 -17.18
C GLN A 247 -78.61 26.48 -18.23
N ALA A 248 -78.42 25.74 -19.33
CA ALA A 248 -79.44 25.49 -20.34
C ALA A 248 -80.59 24.65 -19.75
N TYR A 249 -80.30 23.63 -18.93
CA TYR A 249 -81.29 22.82 -18.23
C TYR A 249 -82.11 23.63 -17.21
N GLU A 250 -81.46 24.51 -16.43
CA GLU A 250 -82.15 25.47 -15.54
C GLU A 250 -83.09 26.39 -16.32
N ASN A 251 -82.56 26.98 -17.41
CA ASN A 251 -83.34 27.87 -18.24
C ASN A 251 -84.57 27.16 -18.89
N GLN A 252 -84.42 25.91 -19.29
CA GLN A 252 -85.47 25.10 -19.83
C GLN A 252 -86.57 24.73 -18.77
N LYS A 253 -86.16 24.48 -17.52
CA LYS A 253 -87.06 24.24 -16.41
C LYS A 253 -87.83 25.50 -16.01
N ILE A 254 -87.18 26.66 -16.06
CA ILE A 254 -87.77 27.98 -15.79
C ILE A 254 -88.78 28.33 -16.89
N ALA A 255 -88.47 28.01 -18.14
CA ALA A 255 -89.41 28.22 -19.28
C ALA A 255 -90.67 27.36 -19.23
N GLN A 256 -90.67 26.22 -18.53
CA GLN A 256 -91.85 25.31 -18.37
C GLN A 256 -92.77 25.79 -17.28
N ASN A 257 -92.46 26.71 -16.41
CA ASN A 257 -93.27 27.24 -15.32
C ASN A 257 -93.34 28.76 -15.30
N LEU A 258 -94.17 29.33 -16.14
CA LEU A 258 -94.26 30.77 -16.38
C LEU A 258 -94.48 31.61 -15.10
N ASP A 259 -95.25 31.13 -14.13
CA ASP A 259 -95.55 31.87 -12.86
C ASP A 259 -94.41 31.83 -11.86
N VAL A 260 -93.59 30.75 -11.89
CA VAL A 260 -92.33 30.66 -11.09
C VAL A 260 -91.25 31.50 -11.72
N MET A 261 -91.26 31.61 -13.05
CA MET A 261 -90.29 32.42 -13.83
C MET A 261 -90.33 33.87 -13.52
N LYS A 262 -91.42 34.47 -13.37
CA LYS A 262 -91.58 35.88 -13.02
C LYS A 262 -90.99 36.15 -11.62
N ALA A 263 -91.37 35.38 -10.67
CA ALA A 263 -90.88 35.56 -9.29
C ALA A 263 -89.39 35.31 -9.16
N GLN A 264 -88.79 34.30 -9.88
CA GLN A 264 -87.37 34.04 -9.88
C GLN A 264 -86.62 35.16 -10.62
N TRP A 265 -87.13 35.63 -11.75
CA TRP A 265 -86.55 36.75 -12.50
C TRP A 265 -86.50 38.05 -11.69
N ASP A 266 -87.58 38.37 -11.01
CA ASP A 266 -87.65 39.53 -10.11
C ASP A 266 -86.68 39.33 -8.92
N TYR A 267 -86.49 38.11 -8.41
CA TYR A 267 -85.55 37.84 -7.37
C TYR A 267 -84.11 37.93 -7.86
N GLU A 268 -83.73 37.42 -9.04
CA GLU A 268 -82.40 37.54 -9.60
C GLU A 268 -82.05 38.99 -9.99
N VAL A 269 -82.98 39.69 -10.56
CA VAL A 269 -82.82 41.12 -10.89
C VAL A 269 -82.64 41.92 -9.59
N SER A 270 -83.38 41.58 -8.53
CA SER A 270 -83.20 42.25 -7.23
C SER A 270 -81.86 41.94 -6.59
N LYS A 271 -81.36 40.67 -6.72
CA LYS A 271 -80.05 40.23 -6.25
C LYS A 271 -78.90 40.85 -7.04
N ILE A 272 -79.03 40.96 -8.36
CA ILE A 272 -78.08 41.71 -9.20
C ILE A 272 -78.06 43.19 -8.90
N ARG A 273 -79.21 43.75 -8.66
CA ARG A 273 -79.31 45.16 -8.18
C ARG A 273 -78.70 45.32 -6.80
N ALA A 274 -78.99 44.45 -5.85
CA ALA A 274 -78.40 44.47 -4.53
C ALA A 274 -76.87 44.26 -4.56
N SER A 275 -76.31 43.39 -5.43
CA SER A 275 -74.86 43.15 -5.60
C SER A 275 -74.17 44.39 -6.28
N LYS A 276 -74.88 45.14 -7.13
CA LYS A 276 -74.38 46.35 -7.74
C LYS A 276 -74.55 47.61 -6.85
N PHE A 277 -75.47 47.54 -5.86
CA PHE A 277 -75.74 48.61 -4.91
C PHE A 277 -75.41 48.15 -3.47
N ASN A 278 -74.34 47.43 -3.27
CA ASN A 278 -73.76 47.24 -1.95
C ASN A 278 -73.13 48.57 -1.54
N GLY A 279 -73.92 49.46 -1.01
CA GLY A 279 -73.70 50.61 -0.10
C GLY A 279 -72.33 51.29 -0.09
N VAL A 280 -71.59 51.15 -1.17
CA VAL A 280 -70.41 51.91 -1.36
C VAL A 280 -70.88 53.23 -2.01
N GLU A 281 -71.12 54.26 -1.19
CA GLU A 281 -71.02 55.60 -1.65
C GLU A 281 -69.75 55.80 -2.40
N VAL A 282 -69.83 55.86 -3.73
CA VAL A 282 -68.71 56.26 -4.56
C VAL A 282 -68.60 57.73 -4.28
N SER A 283 -67.80 58.09 -3.26
CA SER A 283 -67.26 59.42 -3.17
C SER A 283 -66.59 59.70 -4.50
N SER A 284 -66.81 60.85 -5.05
CA SER A 284 -66.32 61.30 -6.34
C SER A 284 -64.77 61.51 -6.34
N GLN A 285 -64.05 60.48 -5.92
CA GLN A 285 -62.61 60.45 -6.10
C GLN A 285 -62.28 59.43 -7.19
N SER A 286 -61.71 59.96 -8.22
CA SER A 286 -61.19 59.32 -9.43
C SER A 286 -60.72 57.91 -9.20
N VAL A 287 -61.41 56.91 -9.79
CA VAL A 287 -60.90 55.59 -9.95
C VAL A 287 -59.65 55.64 -10.88
N TYR A 288 -58.50 55.61 -10.28
CA TYR A 288 -57.27 55.43 -11.04
C TYR A 288 -57.31 53.97 -11.68
N VAL A 289 -57.59 53.94 -12.95
CA VAL A 289 -57.42 52.68 -13.75
C VAL A 289 -55.98 52.69 -14.17
N PRO A 290 -55.15 51.76 -13.68
CA PRO A 290 -53.80 51.67 -14.17
C PRO A 290 -53.85 51.22 -15.65
N ASN A 291 -53.31 52.05 -16.49
CA ASN A 291 -53.19 51.82 -17.92
C ASN A 291 -52.11 50.74 -18.12
N THR A 292 -52.51 49.48 -18.30
CA THR A 292 -51.61 48.36 -18.54
C THR A 292 -51.30 48.25 -20.04
N TYR A 293 -50.67 49.26 -20.60
CA TYR A 293 -49.99 49.15 -21.89
C TYR A 293 -48.65 49.87 -21.81
N ASP A 294 -47.67 49.21 -21.21
CA ASP A 294 -46.29 49.52 -21.51
C ASP A 294 -45.54 48.20 -21.83
N LEU A 295 -45.85 47.71 -23.02
CA LEU A 295 -44.99 46.77 -23.73
C LEU A 295 -43.86 47.57 -24.34
N LYS A 296 -42.81 47.80 -23.58
CA LYS A 296 -41.51 48.15 -24.14
C LYS A 296 -40.63 46.93 -24.19
N SER A 297 -40.57 46.39 -25.40
CA SER A 297 -39.37 45.91 -26.05
C SER A 297 -38.06 46.34 -25.41
N GLY A 298 -37.21 45.38 -25.16
CA GLY A 298 -35.82 45.65 -24.81
C GLY A 298 -35.02 44.39 -24.85
N ARG A 299 -34.43 44.19 -26.00
CA ARG A 299 -33.21 43.51 -26.39
C ARG A 299 -32.72 42.34 -25.51
#